data_cd930535fada0904939198916e45cbce
#
_entry.id   cd930535fada0904939198916e45cbce
#
_cell.length_a   1.000
_cell.length_b   1.000
_cell.length_c   1.000
_cell.angle_alpha   90.00
_cell.angle_beta   90.00
_cell.angle_gamma   90.00
#
_symmetry.space_group_name_H-M   'P 1'
#
loop_
_entity.id
_entity.type
_entity.pdbx_description
1 polymer ?
#
loop_
_entity_poly.entity_id
_entity_poly.type
_entity_poly.pdbx_seq_one_letter_code
_entity_poly.pdbx_strand_id
1 'polypeptide(L)'
;MRISEHYISVIEEAIKIAQESINVESVMNGISETATLLKNRIIKDTFVKIPVVGDFSAGKSTLLNHSIIGRKILPTDINPTTAVSYELWFADQEKLEVWKDGKLNDTVNVSEIENLQVGPGDIVKVFLNNEKIKRLNDNGIVVVDMPGIGSGIEAHNNAILNYLKEGTFFIIAVDVEQGTLCSSTMAFINEIKNYGLSAAVLVTKSDKKTLEEAEKVKTDIGQLAKKLIGAETFVGLTSSSSEQYEDVEKILFSMDGEELLKQKYASLINTFVDSIIFELKKQETLLVNGKRDYAKEIEELKERKEDALQALKRNNDSAQPLEESAGDILYDIENALKGKATQLTMTLIQNKDDLEIFKAEMLSTIRPVLINSYKREISEYHDIMDNSLRDFTFDISGVLPDNSLDDVFDNEELQNAAHTVLSTVLAFFEVPPILADLIADKLIGHLPDFLKSVFGKGKNEVISEIRTNLCANVFPQVTNTLRPEIEKVLGEQRQAALEEIKQRIIDEAQKFDDSISAIQKEQSDSEDVIRTKTELLKQSIEKLSSLKN
;
A
#
# COMPACT_ATOMS: atom_id res chain seq x y z
N MET A 1 13.76 18.66 -11.64
CA MET A 1 12.90 18.65 -10.42
C MET A 1 12.26 17.30 -10.36
N ARG A 2 12.36 16.58 -9.25
CA ARG A 2 11.72 15.28 -9.09
C ARG A 2 10.21 15.43 -9.07
N ILE A 3 9.47 14.40 -9.47
CA ILE A 3 8.00 14.45 -9.47
C ILE A 3 7.44 14.69 -8.07
N SER A 4 8.08 14.14 -7.04
CA SER A 4 7.73 14.39 -5.63
C SER A 4 7.91 15.86 -5.23
N GLU A 5 9.00 16.50 -5.65
CA GLU A 5 9.25 17.94 -5.44
C GLU A 5 8.24 18.79 -6.21
N HIS A 6 7.91 18.37 -7.44
CA HIS A 6 6.88 19.02 -8.25
C HIS A 6 5.53 18.99 -7.54
N TYR A 7 5.08 17.83 -7.06
CA TYR A 7 3.80 17.71 -6.37
C TYR A 7 3.76 18.47 -5.03
N ILE A 8 4.85 18.48 -4.27
CA ILE A 8 4.95 19.32 -3.06
C ILE A 8 4.83 20.80 -3.44
N SER A 9 5.48 21.24 -4.52
CA SER A 9 5.37 22.62 -5.03
C SER A 9 3.95 22.96 -5.47
N VAL A 10 3.25 22.04 -6.15
CA VAL A 10 1.83 22.23 -6.53
C VAL A 10 0.94 22.39 -5.30
N ILE A 11 1.11 21.55 -4.28
CA ILE A 11 0.36 21.65 -3.02
C ILE A 11 0.62 23.00 -2.34
N GLU A 12 1.87 23.44 -2.27
CA GLU A 12 2.25 24.70 -1.62
C GLU A 12 1.70 25.92 -2.36
N GLU A 13 1.75 25.92 -3.68
CA GLU A 13 1.17 27.01 -4.49
C GLU A 13 -0.37 27.00 -4.37
N ALA A 14 -1.01 25.84 -4.37
CA ALA A 14 -2.46 25.73 -4.16
C ALA A 14 -2.89 26.27 -2.79
N ILE A 15 -2.15 25.95 -1.71
CA ILE A 15 -2.40 26.51 -0.38
C ILE A 15 -2.25 28.03 -0.39
N LYS A 16 -1.20 28.56 -1.02
CA LYS A 16 -0.96 29.99 -1.09
C LYS A 16 -2.10 30.71 -1.80
N ILE A 17 -2.55 30.20 -2.95
CA ILE A 17 -3.72 30.73 -3.66
C ILE A 17 -4.98 30.70 -2.78
N ALA A 18 -5.20 29.61 -2.05
CA ALA A 18 -6.31 29.47 -1.12
C ALA A 18 -6.23 30.52 0.02
N GLN A 19 -5.07 30.72 0.62
CA GLN A 19 -4.84 31.72 1.68
C GLN A 19 -5.09 33.16 1.23
N GLU A 20 -4.81 33.48 -0.04
CA GLU A 20 -5.06 34.81 -0.60
C GLU A 20 -6.55 35.07 -0.88
N SER A 21 -7.36 33.99 -0.99
CA SER A 21 -8.73 34.06 -1.49
C SER A 21 -9.79 33.66 -0.47
N ILE A 22 -9.45 32.77 0.49
CA ILE A 22 -10.38 32.22 1.47
C ILE A 22 -10.15 32.89 2.83
N ASN A 23 -11.18 33.61 3.31
CA ASN A 23 -11.15 34.31 4.61
C ASN A 23 -11.85 33.50 5.72
N VAL A 24 -12.24 32.26 5.47
CA VAL A 24 -12.94 31.40 6.43
C VAL A 24 -11.93 30.45 7.08
N GLU A 25 -11.68 30.64 8.37
CA GLU A 25 -10.64 29.93 9.11
C GLU A 25 -10.86 28.42 9.14
N SER A 26 -12.09 27.94 9.35
CA SER A 26 -12.43 26.52 9.38
C SER A 26 -12.18 25.83 8.02
N VAL A 27 -12.43 26.51 6.90
CA VAL A 27 -12.13 26.01 5.55
C VAL A 27 -10.62 25.91 5.35
N MET A 28 -9.87 26.98 5.70
CA MET A 28 -8.40 26.98 5.56
C MET A 28 -7.71 25.93 6.42
N ASN A 29 -8.23 25.67 7.63
CA ASN A 29 -7.71 24.62 8.48
C ASN A 29 -7.85 23.23 7.85
N GLY A 30 -9.02 22.91 7.30
CA GLY A 30 -9.25 21.65 6.59
C GLY A 30 -8.34 21.45 5.36
N ILE A 31 -8.16 22.50 4.54
CA ILE A 31 -7.22 22.50 3.40
C ILE A 31 -5.78 22.26 3.87
N SER A 32 -5.35 22.96 4.94
CA SER A 32 -3.99 22.87 5.47
C SER A 32 -3.69 21.49 6.07
N GLU A 33 -4.66 20.89 6.74
CA GLU A 33 -4.56 19.53 7.28
C GLU A 33 -4.40 18.50 6.17
N THR A 34 -5.29 18.54 5.18
CA THR A 34 -5.23 17.64 4.01
C THR A 34 -3.90 17.78 3.27
N ALA A 35 -3.44 19.01 3.04
CA ALA A 35 -2.14 19.28 2.42
C ALA A 35 -0.97 18.70 3.21
N THR A 36 -1.03 18.80 4.54
CA THR A 36 0.01 18.25 5.42
C THR A 36 0.07 16.73 5.33
N LEU A 37 -1.08 16.06 5.33
CA LEU A 37 -1.17 14.61 5.16
C LEU A 37 -0.61 14.16 3.80
N LEU A 38 -1.00 14.83 2.71
CA LEU A 38 -0.50 14.54 1.35
C LEU A 38 1.01 14.75 1.25
N LYS A 39 1.54 15.89 1.74
CA LYS A 39 2.98 16.16 1.72
C LYS A 39 3.77 15.12 2.50
N ASN A 40 3.34 14.78 3.71
CA ASN A 40 4.00 13.77 4.53
C ASN A 40 4.06 12.41 3.82
N ARG A 41 2.99 12.06 3.11
CA ARG A 41 2.94 10.82 2.35
C ARG A 41 3.88 10.84 1.14
N ILE A 42 3.86 11.91 0.33
CA ILE A 42 4.75 12.07 -0.81
C ILE A 42 6.22 12.04 -0.38
N ILE A 43 6.56 12.67 0.77
CA ILE A 43 7.92 12.64 1.32
C ILE A 43 8.32 11.21 1.72
N LYS A 44 7.41 10.43 2.30
CA LYS A 44 7.66 9.04 2.65
C LYS A 44 7.91 8.16 1.43
N ASP A 45 7.22 8.43 0.33
CA ASP A 45 7.22 7.64 -0.91
C ASP A 45 8.12 8.27 -2.01
N THR A 46 9.13 9.05 -1.65
CA THR A 46 10.00 9.75 -2.62
C THR A 46 10.74 8.80 -3.57
N PHE A 47 10.91 7.54 -3.21
CA PHE A 47 11.58 6.52 -3.99
C PHE A 47 10.74 5.25 -4.11
N VAL A 48 10.74 4.68 -5.30
CA VAL A 48 10.19 3.35 -5.55
C VAL A 48 11.23 2.31 -5.14
N LYS A 49 10.89 1.45 -4.21
CA LYS A 49 11.76 0.37 -3.76
C LYS A 49 11.57 -0.86 -4.63
N ILE A 50 12.67 -1.44 -5.11
CA ILE A 50 12.72 -2.65 -5.94
C ILE A 50 13.40 -3.77 -5.15
N PRO A 51 12.64 -4.61 -4.42
CA PRO A 51 13.19 -5.73 -3.68
C PRO A 51 13.69 -6.83 -4.61
N VAL A 52 14.90 -7.32 -4.36
CA VAL A 52 15.48 -8.52 -4.98
C VAL A 52 15.27 -9.68 -4.02
N VAL A 53 14.39 -10.59 -4.40
CA VAL A 53 13.96 -11.74 -3.59
C VAL A 53 14.35 -13.05 -4.25
N GLY A 54 14.35 -14.13 -3.51
CA GLY A 54 14.66 -15.48 -4.01
C GLY A 54 15.12 -16.37 -2.87
N ASP A 55 15.27 -17.66 -3.13
CA ASP A 55 15.72 -18.61 -2.12
C ASP A 55 17.05 -18.20 -1.51
N PHE A 56 17.35 -18.79 -0.35
CA PHE A 56 18.54 -18.44 0.45
C PHE A 56 19.83 -18.43 -0.39
N SER A 57 20.09 -19.44 -1.20
CA SER A 57 21.29 -19.55 -2.02
C SER A 57 21.14 -19.04 -3.48
N ALA A 58 20.07 -18.34 -3.82
CA ALA A 58 19.84 -17.85 -5.18
C ALA A 58 20.85 -16.78 -5.66
N GLY A 59 21.79 -16.33 -4.80
CA GLY A 59 22.88 -15.43 -5.18
C GLY A 59 22.50 -13.96 -5.28
N LYS A 60 21.44 -13.50 -4.60
CA LYS A 60 20.94 -12.11 -4.59
C LYS A 60 22.01 -11.09 -4.23
N SER A 61 22.57 -11.19 -3.03
CA SER A 61 23.61 -10.28 -2.52
C SER A 61 24.87 -10.32 -3.41
N THR A 62 25.26 -11.51 -3.87
CA THR A 62 26.37 -11.67 -4.81
C THR A 62 26.08 -10.96 -6.12
N LEU A 63 24.87 -11.13 -6.67
CA LEU A 63 24.45 -10.46 -7.91
C LEU A 63 24.54 -8.94 -7.76
N LEU A 64 23.97 -8.37 -6.70
CA LEU A 64 23.99 -6.92 -6.47
C LEU A 64 25.40 -6.38 -6.21
N ASN A 65 26.24 -7.12 -5.45
CA ASN A 65 27.63 -6.77 -5.23
C ASN A 65 28.40 -6.63 -6.55
N HIS A 66 28.20 -7.53 -7.50
CA HIS A 66 28.94 -7.55 -8.77
C HIS A 66 28.30 -6.64 -9.83
N SER A 67 26.97 -6.73 -10.02
CA SER A 67 26.30 -6.02 -11.13
C SER A 67 26.10 -4.53 -10.87
N ILE A 68 25.79 -4.15 -9.63
CA ILE A 68 25.42 -2.78 -9.26
C ILE A 68 26.53 -2.09 -8.48
N ILE A 69 27.00 -2.72 -7.39
CA ILE A 69 27.99 -2.11 -6.49
C ILE A 69 29.41 -2.15 -7.08
N GLY A 70 29.75 -3.21 -7.83
CA GLY A 70 31.08 -3.41 -8.42
C GLY A 70 32.17 -3.89 -7.43
N ARG A 71 31.80 -4.18 -6.17
CA ARG A 71 32.67 -4.72 -5.13
C ARG A 71 31.87 -5.46 -4.06
N LYS A 72 32.54 -6.28 -3.23
CA LYS A 72 31.88 -6.99 -2.13
C LYS A 72 31.59 -6.01 -0.99
N ILE A 73 30.32 -5.67 -0.79
CA ILE A 73 29.80 -4.87 0.32
C ILE A 73 28.72 -5.68 1.05
N LEU A 74 27.63 -6.06 0.36
CA LEU A 74 26.53 -6.81 0.97
C LEU A 74 27.03 -8.16 1.47
N PRO A 75 26.64 -8.58 2.69
CA PRO A 75 27.01 -9.88 3.24
C PRO A 75 26.55 -11.02 2.34
N THR A 76 27.43 -11.95 2.02
CA THR A 76 27.14 -13.11 1.17
C THR A 76 27.22 -14.42 1.95
N ASP A 77 27.68 -14.37 3.19
CA ASP A 77 27.91 -15.54 4.03
C ASP A 77 26.64 -15.98 4.77
N ILE A 78 26.61 -17.28 4.97
CA ILE A 78 25.45 -18.07 5.35
C ILE A 78 25.23 -17.97 6.87
N ASN A 79 24.69 -16.86 7.34
CA ASN A 79 24.13 -16.89 8.69
C ASN A 79 22.59 -16.67 8.59
N PRO A 80 21.78 -17.74 8.66
CA PRO A 80 20.34 -17.65 8.48
C PRO A 80 19.61 -16.83 9.56
N THR A 81 20.34 -16.30 10.55
CA THR A 81 19.76 -15.62 11.71
C THR A 81 19.49 -14.13 11.49
N THR A 82 19.93 -13.53 10.37
CA THR A 82 19.73 -12.10 10.11
C THR A 82 18.71 -11.87 9.00
N ALA A 83 17.46 -11.67 9.40
CA ALA A 83 16.37 -11.25 8.50
C ALA A 83 16.40 -9.72 8.28
N VAL A 84 17.50 -9.21 7.71
CA VAL A 84 17.76 -7.79 7.51
C VAL A 84 17.66 -7.45 6.03
N SER A 85 17.04 -6.32 5.71
CA SER A 85 16.99 -5.77 4.36
C SER A 85 18.06 -4.70 4.18
N TYR A 86 18.76 -4.74 3.04
CA TYR A 86 19.79 -3.74 2.70
C TYR A 86 19.31 -2.88 1.54
N GLU A 87 19.07 -1.59 1.79
CA GLU A 87 18.66 -0.61 0.78
C GLU A 87 19.89 0.10 0.21
N LEU A 88 20.03 0.14 -1.13
CA LEU A 88 21.16 0.77 -1.80
C LEU A 88 20.88 2.25 -2.11
N TRP A 89 21.62 3.13 -1.45
CA TRP A 89 21.51 4.57 -1.59
C TRP A 89 22.81 5.20 -2.09
N PHE A 90 22.69 6.26 -2.90
CA PHE A 90 23.85 7.05 -3.29
C PHE A 90 24.17 8.11 -2.23
N ALA A 91 25.47 8.26 -1.93
CA ALA A 91 26.02 9.41 -1.22
C ALA A 91 27.49 9.61 -1.57
N ASP A 92 27.96 10.87 -1.55
CA ASP A 92 29.38 11.17 -1.74
C ASP A 92 30.26 10.59 -0.61
N GLN A 93 29.74 10.55 0.61
CA GLN A 93 30.37 9.93 1.75
C GLN A 93 29.69 8.61 2.07
N GLU A 94 30.47 7.53 2.02
CA GLU A 94 29.96 6.20 2.27
C GLU A 94 29.71 5.96 3.75
N LYS A 95 28.56 5.41 4.08
CA LYS A 95 28.12 5.08 5.44
C LYS A 95 27.03 4.01 5.45
N LEU A 96 26.78 3.45 6.61
CA LEU A 96 25.60 2.63 6.88
C LEU A 96 24.71 3.35 7.88
N GLU A 97 23.43 3.27 7.69
CA GLU A 97 22.43 3.68 8.67
C GLU A 97 21.57 2.47 9.05
N VAL A 98 21.51 2.17 10.34
CA VAL A 98 20.65 1.11 10.88
C VAL A 98 19.36 1.72 11.36
N TRP A 99 18.25 1.27 10.80
CA TRP A 99 16.91 1.73 11.11
C TRP A 99 16.12 0.63 11.81
N LYS A 100 15.55 0.94 12.99
CA LYS A 100 14.70 0.06 13.80
C LYS A 100 13.35 0.72 14.01
N ASP A 101 12.27 0.00 13.74
CA ASP A 101 10.89 0.52 13.86
C ASP A 101 10.70 1.89 13.19
N GLY A 102 11.28 2.07 12.00
CA GLY A 102 11.20 3.30 11.22
C GLY A 102 12.02 4.48 11.77
N LYS A 103 12.88 4.27 12.78
CA LYS A 103 13.74 5.29 13.37
C LYS A 103 15.22 4.97 13.16
N LEU A 104 16.01 6.01 12.88
CA LEU A 104 17.47 5.88 12.83
C LEU A 104 18.00 5.50 14.22
N ASN A 105 18.64 4.34 14.30
CA ASN A 105 19.23 3.80 15.53
C ASN A 105 20.74 4.03 15.60
N ASP A 106 21.46 3.85 14.49
CA ASP A 106 22.91 3.96 14.44
C ASP A 106 23.41 4.39 13.06
N THR A 107 24.62 4.98 13.01
CA THR A 107 25.32 5.34 11.78
C THR A 107 26.78 4.93 11.91
N VAL A 108 27.24 4.01 11.06
CA VAL A 108 28.57 3.43 11.11
C VAL A 108 29.25 3.42 9.75
N ASN A 109 30.54 3.06 9.71
CA ASN A 109 31.29 2.94 8.46
C ASN A 109 30.89 1.68 7.68
N VAL A 110 30.98 1.73 6.34
CA VAL A 110 30.65 0.59 5.46
C VAL A 110 31.49 -0.65 5.77
N SER A 111 32.73 -0.48 6.25
CA SER A 111 33.61 -1.59 6.65
C SER A 111 33.08 -2.40 7.83
N GLU A 112 32.11 -1.87 8.58
CA GLU A 112 31.54 -2.52 9.76
C GLU A 112 30.31 -3.38 9.46
N ILE A 113 29.92 -3.51 8.19
CA ILE A 113 28.68 -4.20 7.76
C ILE A 113 28.56 -5.63 8.29
N GLU A 114 29.67 -6.37 8.36
CA GLU A 114 29.70 -7.75 8.87
C GLU A 114 29.56 -7.84 10.40
N ASN A 115 29.79 -6.73 11.11
CA ASN A 115 29.76 -6.64 12.57
C ASN A 115 28.52 -5.91 13.11
N LEU A 116 27.55 -5.56 12.25
CA LEU A 116 26.35 -4.84 12.65
C LEU A 116 25.52 -5.64 13.66
N GLN A 117 25.08 -4.95 14.71
CA GLN A 117 24.13 -5.49 15.69
C GLN A 117 22.71 -5.23 15.19
N VAL A 118 22.24 -6.08 14.27
CA VAL A 118 20.94 -5.98 13.62
C VAL A 118 20.11 -7.22 13.90
N GLY A 119 18.81 -7.02 13.99
CA GLY A 119 17.83 -8.06 14.24
C GLY A 119 16.79 -8.17 13.10
N PRO A 120 15.87 -9.13 13.25
CA PRO A 120 14.78 -9.33 12.31
C PRO A 120 13.92 -8.08 12.14
N GLY A 121 13.69 -7.69 10.89
CA GLY A 121 12.87 -6.50 10.57
C GLY A 121 13.62 -5.18 10.54
N ASP A 122 14.90 -5.15 10.98
CA ASP A 122 15.75 -3.97 10.84
C ASP A 122 16.05 -3.70 9.35
N ILE A 123 16.21 -2.42 9.00
CA ILE A 123 16.60 -1.98 7.66
C ILE A 123 17.99 -1.34 7.76
N VAL A 124 18.90 -1.76 6.91
CA VAL A 124 20.21 -1.13 6.76
C VAL A 124 20.25 -0.35 5.45
N LYS A 125 20.34 0.98 5.55
CA LYS A 125 20.55 1.83 4.37
C LYS A 125 22.06 1.91 4.10
N VAL A 126 22.46 1.43 2.93
CA VAL A 126 23.86 1.34 2.49
C VAL A 126 24.12 2.50 1.53
N PHE A 127 24.77 3.53 2.02
CA PHE A 127 25.13 4.72 1.23
C PHE A 127 26.51 4.52 0.60
N LEU A 128 26.56 4.54 -0.74
CA LEU A 128 27.75 4.29 -1.52
C LEU A 128 27.98 5.39 -2.58
N ASN A 129 29.25 5.75 -2.78
CA ASN A 129 29.65 6.60 -3.91
C ASN A 129 29.82 5.72 -5.16
N ASN A 130 28.73 5.49 -5.88
CA ASN A 130 28.66 4.59 -7.02
C ASN A 130 27.74 5.14 -8.10
N GLU A 131 28.21 5.26 -9.34
CA GLU A 131 27.50 5.87 -10.46
C GLU A 131 26.22 5.09 -10.87
N LYS A 132 26.21 3.76 -10.76
CA LYS A 132 25.01 2.96 -11.08
C LYS A 132 23.93 3.19 -10.04
N ILE A 133 24.29 3.22 -8.74
CA ILE A 133 23.36 3.53 -7.65
C ILE A 133 22.87 4.97 -7.79
N LYS A 134 23.74 5.91 -8.10
CA LYS A 134 23.37 7.30 -8.37
C LYS A 134 22.33 7.39 -9.47
N ARG A 135 22.59 6.75 -10.62
CA ARG A 135 21.65 6.73 -11.75
C ARG A 135 20.28 6.16 -11.37
N LEU A 136 20.24 5.08 -10.58
CA LEU A 136 18.99 4.50 -10.08
C LEU A 136 18.27 5.47 -9.15
N ASN A 137 18.98 6.05 -8.19
CA ASN A 137 18.39 6.99 -7.23
C ASN A 137 17.96 8.30 -7.93
N ASP A 138 18.69 8.77 -8.94
CA ASP A 138 18.29 9.94 -9.75
C ASP A 138 16.98 9.66 -10.51
N ASN A 139 16.72 8.41 -10.89
CA ASN A 139 15.45 7.95 -11.48
C ASN A 139 14.40 7.56 -10.42
N GLY A 140 14.59 7.93 -9.16
CA GLY A 140 13.62 7.64 -8.10
C GLY A 140 13.55 6.17 -7.67
N ILE A 141 14.58 5.36 -7.94
CA ILE A 141 14.60 3.91 -7.65
C ILE A 141 15.63 3.60 -6.57
N VAL A 142 15.24 2.77 -5.60
CA VAL A 142 16.11 2.15 -4.60
C VAL A 142 16.03 0.64 -4.72
N VAL A 143 17.17 0.00 -4.98
CA VAL A 143 17.25 -1.46 -5.00
C VAL A 143 17.45 -1.98 -3.58
N VAL A 144 16.75 -3.05 -3.26
CA VAL A 144 16.79 -3.65 -1.91
C VAL A 144 17.22 -5.10 -1.99
N ASP A 145 18.29 -5.45 -1.29
CA ASP A 145 18.67 -6.85 -1.07
C ASP A 145 17.83 -7.42 0.09
N MET A 146 17.07 -8.46 -0.22
CA MET A 146 16.13 -9.07 0.71
C MET A 146 16.67 -10.37 1.30
N PRO A 147 16.28 -10.71 2.54
CA PRO A 147 16.57 -12.05 3.07
C PRO A 147 15.93 -13.14 2.19
N GLY A 148 16.46 -14.37 2.27
CA GLY A 148 16.00 -15.49 1.46
C GLY A 148 14.55 -15.89 1.78
N ILE A 149 13.74 -16.09 0.74
CA ILE A 149 12.40 -16.69 0.89
C ILE A 149 12.55 -18.20 1.17
N GLY A 150 11.59 -18.77 1.90
CA GLY A 150 11.59 -20.23 2.17
C GLY A 150 12.60 -20.70 3.20
N SER A 151 13.24 -19.79 3.94
CA SER A 151 14.19 -20.14 5.01
C SER A 151 13.52 -20.76 6.25
N GLY A 152 12.19 -20.78 6.32
CA GLY A 152 11.44 -21.21 7.51
C GLY A 152 11.47 -20.20 8.66
N ILE A 153 12.20 -19.10 8.52
CA ILE A 153 12.37 -18.08 9.56
C ILE A 153 11.28 -17.03 9.37
N GLU A 154 10.41 -16.90 10.35
CA GLU A 154 9.27 -15.96 10.37
C GLU A 154 9.70 -14.51 10.12
N ALA A 155 10.82 -14.12 10.71
CA ALA A 155 11.38 -12.79 10.53
C ALA A 155 11.75 -12.44 9.07
N HIS A 156 12.12 -13.42 8.23
CA HIS A 156 12.33 -13.21 6.79
C HIS A 156 11.02 -12.85 6.07
N ASN A 157 9.93 -13.49 6.48
CA ASN A 157 8.60 -13.20 5.92
C ASN A 157 8.14 -11.78 6.30
N ASN A 158 8.38 -11.35 7.53
CA ASN A 158 8.00 -10.01 8.00
C ASN A 158 8.79 -8.90 7.29
N ALA A 159 10.09 -9.10 7.04
CA ALA A 159 10.89 -8.18 6.22
C ALA A 159 10.30 -8.00 4.82
N ILE A 160 9.88 -9.11 4.16
CA ILE A 160 9.27 -9.08 2.84
C ILE A 160 7.91 -8.36 2.86
N LEU A 161 7.09 -8.55 3.90
CA LEU A 161 5.77 -7.92 4.03
C LEU A 161 5.84 -6.39 4.05
N ASN A 162 6.87 -5.80 4.64
CA ASN A 162 7.06 -4.35 4.63
C ASN A 162 7.21 -3.81 3.21
N TYR A 163 7.93 -4.53 2.34
CA TYR A 163 8.11 -4.14 0.94
C TYR A 163 6.95 -4.55 0.02
N LEU A 164 6.16 -5.57 0.37
CA LEU A 164 4.91 -5.87 -0.34
C LEU A 164 3.92 -4.71 -0.29
N LYS A 165 3.90 -3.98 0.82
CA LYS A 165 3.05 -2.79 0.99
C LYS A 165 3.57 -1.57 0.23
N GLU A 166 4.89 -1.43 0.10
CA GLU A 166 5.55 -0.28 -0.52
C GLU A 166 5.97 -0.54 -1.97
N GLY A 167 6.26 -1.82 -2.32
CA GLY A 167 6.81 -2.23 -3.60
C GLY A 167 5.76 -2.28 -4.70
N THR A 168 6.10 -1.73 -5.86
CA THR A 168 5.30 -1.84 -7.08
C THR A 168 5.82 -2.93 -8.00
N PHE A 169 7.08 -3.36 -7.80
CA PHE A 169 7.79 -4.30 -8.67
C PHE A 169 8.84 -5.09 -7.89
N PHE A 170 8.99 -6.37 -8.18
CA PHE A 170 9.97 -7.27 -7.58
C PHE A 170 10.92 -7.86 -8.62
N ILE A 171 12.16 -8.15 -8.21
CA ILE A 171 13.09 -8.98 -8.98
C ILE A 171 13.23 -10.31 -8.23
N ILE A 172 12.89 -11.41 -8.91
CA ILE A 172 12.95 -12.76 -8.35
C ILE A 172 14.20 -13.48 -8.89
N ALA A 173 15.16 -13.74 -8.02
CA ALA A 173 16.37 -14.48 -8.35
C ALA A 173 16.16 -15.99 -8.17
N VAL A 174 16.48 -16.78 -9.21
CA VAL A 174 16.35 -18.23 -9.23
C VAL A 174 17.67 -18.86 -9.67
N ASP A 175 18.21 -19.77 -8.90
CA ASP A 175 19.45 -20.48 -9.26
C ASP A 175 19.21 -21.40 -10.48
N VAL A 176 20.09 -21.31 -11.49
CA VAL A 176 20.01 -22.15 -12.71
C VAL A 176 20.04 -23.65 -12.40
N GLU A 177 20.68 -24.05 -11.29
CA GLU A 177 20.75 -25.46 -10.90
C GLU A 177 19.39 -26.01 -10.44
N GLN A 178 18.46 -25.18 -9.99
CA GLN A 178 17.11 -25.61 -9.63
C GLN A 178 16.31 -26.09 -10.86
N GLY A 179 16.61 -25.57 -12.04
CA GLY A 179 15.97 -26.00 -13.30
C GLY A 179 14.50 -25.60 -13.44
N THR A 180 13.86 -25.15 -12.38
CA THR A 180 12.45 -24.73 -12.32
C THR A 180 12.23 -23.76 -11.14
N LEU A 181 11.03 -23.20 -11.03
CA LEU A 181 10.61 -22.47 -9.84
C LEU A 181 10.32 -23.44 -8.70
N CYS A 182 10.96 -23.26 -7.55
CA CYS A 182 10.66 -24.06 -6.37
C CYS A 182 9.32 -23.64 -5.71
N SER A 183 8.81 -24.45 -4.78
CA SER A 183 7.51 -24.23 -4.14
C SER A 183 7.44 -22.90 -3.39
N SER A 184 8.51 -22.51 -2.69
CA SER A 184 8.61 -21.23 -1.97
C SER A 184 8.54 -20.03 -2.94
N THR A 185 9.27 -20.09 -4.04
CA THR A 185 9.26 -19.06 -5.09
C THR A 185 7.88 -18.98 -5.77
N MET A 186 7.24 -20.11 -6.06
CA MET A 186 5.88 -20.13 -6.63
C MET A 186 4.85 -19.57 -5.65
N ALA A 187 4.95 -19.91 -4.37
CA ALA A 187 4.09 -19.36 -3.33
C ALA A 187 4.23 -17.84 -3.25
N PHE A 188 5.46 -17.33 -3.24
CA PHE A 188 5.74 -15.90 -3.24
C PHE A 188 5.22 -15.19 -4.50
N ILE A 189 5.40 -15.77 -5.69
CA ILE A 189 4.85 -15.24 -6.95
C ILE A 189 3.31 -15.11 -6.86
N ASN A 190 2.64 -16.13 -6.34
CA ASN A 190 1.19 -16.07 -6.15
C ASN A 190 0.79 -15.00 -5.13
N GLU A 191 1.58 -14.82 -4.09
CA GLU A 191 1.36 -13.78 -3.09
C GLU A 191 1.45 -12.39 -3.71
N ILE A 192 2.55 -12.04 -4.41
CA ILE A 192 2.69 -10.73 -5.06
C ILE A 192 1.61 -10.47 -6.11
N LYS A 193 1.20 -11.50 -6.86
CA LYS A 193 0.09 -11.41 -7.81
C LYS A 193 -1.23 -11.05 -7.14
N ASN A 194 -1.53 -11.67 -5.98
CA ASN A 194 -2.74 -11.38 -5.23
C ASN A 194 -2.76 -9.95 -4.67
N TYR A 195 -1.58 -9.32 -4.49
CA TYR A 195 -1.45 -7.89 -4.19
C TYR A 195 -1.54 -7.00 -5.44
N GLY A 196 -1.71 -7.55 -6.64
CA GLY A 196 -1.70 -6.79 -7.89
C GLY A 196 -0.32 -6.27 -8.29
N LEU A 197 0.75 -6.82 -7.72
CA LEU A 197 2.13 -6.42 -7.98
C LEU A 197 2.74 -7.20 -9.14
N SER A 198 3.75 -6.61 -9.78
CA SER A 198 4.48 -7.19 -10.91
C SER A 198 5.88 -7.62 -10.50
N ALA A 199 6.48 -8.55 -11.28
CA ALA A 199 7.86 -8.99 -11.08
C ALA A 199 8.55 -9.35 -12.37
N ALA A 200 9.90 -9.27 -12.34
CA ALA A 200 10.78 -9.93 -13.32
C ALA A 200 11.49 -11.12 -12.65
N VAL A 201 11.93 -12.07 -13.46
CA VAL A 201 12.71 -13.23 -13.00
C VAL A 201 14.12 -13.19 -13.58
N LEU A 202 15.12 -13.35 -12.72
CA LEU A 202 16.52 -13.49 -13.11
C LEU A 202 17.01 -14.88 -12.74
N VAL A 203 17.35 -15.66 -13.76
CA VAL A 203 18.02 -16.95 -13.58
C VAL A 203 19.51 -16.68 -13.37
N THR A 204 19.95 -16.89 -12.14
CA THR A 204 21.31 -16.59 -11.66
C THR A 204 22.26 -17.78 -11.85
N LYS A 205 23.57 -17.54 -11.72
CA LYS A 205 24.62 -18.56 -11.80
C LYS A 205 24.59 -19.33 -13.12
N SER A 206 24.27 -18.65 -14.23
CA SER A 206 24.17 -19.26 -15.56
C SER A 206 25.46 -19.97 -16.00
N ASP A 207 26.62 -19.58 -15.46
CA ASP A 207 27.93 -20.19 -15.64
C ASP A 207 28.05 -21.65 -15.15
N LYS A 208 27.13 -22.10 -14.30
CA LYS A 208 27.12 -23.50 -13.81
C LYS A 208 26.55 -24.49 -14.83
N LYS A 209 26.03 -24.02 -15.92
CA LYS A 209 25.50 -24.82 -17.03
C LYS A 209 26.10 -24.36 -18.36
N THR A 210 25.98 -25.22 -19.38
CA THR A 210 26.28 -24.77 -20.76
C THR A 210 25.27 -23.69 -21.17
N LEU A 211 25.64 -22.85 -22.14
CA LEU A 211 24.76 -21.79 -22.61
C LEU A 211 23.41 -22.36 -23.11
N GLU A 212 23.43 -23.50 -23.82
CA GLU A 212 22.21 -24.15 -24.30
C GLU A 212 21.30 -24.65 -23.17
N GLU A 213 21.89 -25.26 -22.14
CA GLU A 213 21.16 -25.70 -20.94
C GLU A 213 20.62 -24.53 -20.13
N ALA A 214 21.39 -23.45 -19.97
CA ALA A 214 20.95 -22.24 -19.25
C ALA A 214 19.79 -21.55 -20.00
N GLU A 215 19.85 -21.42 -21.33
CA GLU A 215 18.75 -20.87 -22.14
C GLU A 215 17.49 -21.74 -22.08
N LYS A 216 17.65 -23.07 -22.02
CA LYS A 216 16.52 -23.98 -21.82
C LYS A 216 15.87 -23.76 -20.46
N VAL A 217 16.65 -23.68 -19.36
CA VAL A 217 16.13 -23.39 -18.02
C VAL A 217 15.42 -22.04 -17.98
N LYS A 218 16.00 -20.99 -18.59
CA LYS A 218 15.36 -19.68 -18.73
C LYS A 218 14.01 -19.78 -19.46
N THR A 219 13.94 -20.57 -20.54
CA THR A 219 12.71 -20.76 -21.30
C THR A 219 11.64 -21.48 -20.48
N ASP A 220 12.01 -22.54 -19.76
CA ASP A 220 11.09 -23.33 -18.94
C ASP A 220 10.57 -22.48 -17.76
N ILE A 221 11.45 -21.79 -17.04
CA ILE A 221 11.09 -20.83 -15.98
C ILE A 221 10.25 -19.69 -16.55
N GLY A 222 10.59 -19.19 -17.75
CA GLY A 222 9.87 -18.12 -18.42
C GLY A 222 8.41 -18.48 -18.73
N GLN A 223 8.16 -19.70 -19.19
CA GLN A 223 6.79 -20.19 -19.42
C GLN A 223 5.98 -20.23 -18.13
N LEU A 224 6.58 -20.69 -17.03
CA LEU A 224 5.94 -20.73 -15.71
C LEU A 224 5.70 -19.30 -15.16
N ALA A 225 6.69 -18.44 -15.22
CA ALA A 225 6.60 -17.07 -14.74
C ALA A 225 5.53 -16.27 -15.49
N LYS A 226 5.50 -16.35 -16.82
CA LYS A 226 4.47 -15.70 -17.65
C LYS A 226 3.07 -16.21 -17.35
N LYS A 227 2.92 -17.50 -17.05
CA LYS A 227 1.63 -18.06 -16.64
C LYS A 227 1.18 -17.59 -15.26
N LEU A 228 2.11 -17.45 -14.33
CA LEU A 228 1.83 -17.09 -12.94
C LEU A 228 1.67 -15.58 -12.76
N ILE A 229 2.59 -14.77 -13.29
CA ILE A 229 2.64 -13.31 -13.10
C ILE A 229 1.87 -12.58 -14.19
N GLY A 230 2.23 -12.85 -15.47
CA GLY A 230 1.62 -12.22 -16.64
C GLY A 230 2.46 -12.41 -17.90
N ALA A 231 1.83 -12.27 -19.07
CA ALA A 231 2.47 -12.52 -20.38
C ALA A 231 3.71 -11.65 -20.65
N GLU A 232 3.73 -10.42 -20.10
CA GLU A 232 4.81 -9.44 -20.27
C GLU A 232 5.96 -9.62 -19.27
N THR A 233 5.93 -10.68 -18.44
CA THR A 233 6.98 -10.91 -17.43
C THR A 233 8.34 -11.09 -18.11
N PHE A 234 9.29 -10.23 -17.74
CA PHE A 234 10.68 -10.34 -18.20
C PHE A 234 11.37 -11.50 -17.50
N VAL A 235 12.15 -12.29 -18.26
CA VAL A 235 12.99 -13.36 -17.71
C VAL A 235 14.38 -13.25 -18.33
N GLY A 236 15.40 -13.07 -17.50
CA GLY A 236 16.80 -12.87 -17.89
C GLY A 236 17.72 -13.95 -17.35
N LEU A 237 18.92 -14.06 -17.96
CA LEU A 237 20.06 -14.83 -17.45
C LEU A 237 21.08 -13.89 -16.84
N THR A 238 21.74 -14.34 -15.76
CA THR A 238 22.84 -13.59 -15.18
C THR A 238 23.86 -14.50 -14.50
N SER A 239 25.12 -14.07 -14.50
CA SER A 239 26.22 -14.73 -13.81
C SER A 239 27.21 -13.72 -13.26
N SER A 240 27.52 -13.84 -11.98
CA SER A 240 28.57 -13.05 -11.35
C SER A 240 29.98 -13.54 -11.69
N SER A 241 30.13 -14.85 -11.98
CA SER A 241 31.42 -15.45 -12.31
C SER A 241 31.87 -15.15 -13.75
N SER A 242 30.93 -15.04 -14.68
CA SER A 242 31.19 -14.67 -16.09
C SER A 242 30.88 -13.21 -16.42
N GLU A 243 30.65 -12.37 -15.43
CA GLU A 243 30.34 -10.95 -15.56
C GLU A 243 29.18 -10.65 -16.53
N GLN A 244 28.17 -11.52 -16.54
CA GLN A 244 26.98 -11.41 -17.40
C GLN A 244 25.87 -10.66 -16.67
N TYR A 245 25.73 -9.33 -16.91
CA TYR A 245 24.81 -8.45 -16.18
C TYR A 245 23.81 -7.71 -17.06
N GLU A 246 23.84 -7.91 -18.39
CA GLU A 246 23.05 -7.12 -19.34
C GLU A 246 21.56 -7.19 -19.02
N ASP A 247 21.04 -8.36 -18.65
CA ASP A 247 19.63 -8.53 -18.31
C ASP A 247 19.26 -7.86 -16.97
N VAL A 248 20.17 -7.82 -15.99
CA VAL A 248 19.98 -7.08 -14.73
C VAL A 248 19.89 -5.58 -14.99
N GLU A 249 20.86 -5.07 -15.77
CA GLU A 249 20.92 -3.64 -16.12
C GLU A 249 19.72 -3.25 -16.98
N LYS A 250 19.31 -4.09 -17.92
CA LYS A 250 18.15 -3.85 -18.75
C LYS A 250 16.88 -3.70 -17.92
N ILE A 251 16.64 -4.54 -16.91
CA ILE A 251 15.49 -4.41 -16.03
C ILE A 251 15.58 -3.10 -15.23
N LEU A 252 16.66 -2.94 -14.46
CA LEU A 252 16.76 -1.85 -13.48
C LEU A 252 16.84 -0.47 -14.13
N PHE A 253 17.55 -0.33 -15.25
CA PHE A 253 17.71 0.97 -15.91
C PHE A 253 16.64 1.28 -16.98
N SER A 254 15.73 0.35 -17.27
CA SER A 254 14.53 0.63 -18.06
C SER A 254 13.34 1.11 -17.23
N MET A 255 13.40 0.98 -15.91
CA MET A 255 12.35 1.46 -15.03
C MET A 255 12.45 2.98 -14.86
N ASP A 256 11.30 3.61 -14.85
CA ASP A 256 11.15 5.03 -14.52
C ASP A 256 10.37 5.17 -13.21
N GLY A 257 11.10 5.42 -12.12
CA GLY A 257 10.50 5.61 -10.79
C GLY A 257 9.64 6.86 -10.71
N GLU A 258 9.99 7.90 -11.47
CA GLU A 258 9.24 9.16 -11.53
C GLU A 258 7.86 8.93 -12.18
N GLU A 259 7.79 8.16 -13.28
CA GLU A 259 6.50 7.82 -13.91
C GLU A 259 5.63 6.93 -13.00
N LEU A 260 6.24 6.00 -12.26
CA LEU A 260 5.52 5.19 -11.28
C LEU A 260 4.93 6.03 -10.14
N LEU A 261 5.69 7.01 -9.63
CA LEU A 261 5.20 7.96 -8.62
C LEU A 261 4.11 8.87 -9.19
N LYS A 262 4.26 9.29 -10.45
CA LYS A 262 3.25 10.09 -11.14
C LYS A 262 1.92 9.35 -11.23
N GLN A 263 1.92 8.11 -11.68
CA GLN A 263 0.71 7.28 -11.74
C GLN A 263 0.04 7.13 -10.36
N LYS A 264 0.84 7.06 -9.30
CA LYS A 264 0.34 6.93 -7.92
C LYS A 264 -0.32 8.22 -7.40
N TYR A 265 0.24 9.39 -7.71
CA TYR A 265 -0.14 10.63 -7.03
C TYR A 265 -0.90 11.63 -7.90
N ALA A 266 -0.84 11.56 -9.24
CA ALA A 266 -1.46 12.56 -10.12
C ALA A 266 -2.95 12.77 -9.82
N SER A 267 -3.70 11.69 -9.70
CA SER A 267 -5.14 11.77 -9.38
C SER A 267 -5.38 12.42 -8.01
N LEU A 268 -4.61 12.05 -6.98
CA LEU A 268 -4.75 12.61 -5.63
C LEU A 268 -4.46 14.11 -5.58
N ILE A 269 -3.43 14.55 -6.30
CA ILE A 269 -3.08 15.98 -6.36
C ILE A 269 -4.15 16.77 -7.11
N ASN A 270 -4.63 16.26 -8.24
CA ASN A 270 -5.73 16.89 -8.97
C ASN A 270 -6.98 17.01 -8.11
N THR A 271 -7.35 15.95 -7.39
CA THR A 271 -8.49 15.93 -6.48
C THR A 271 -8.30 16.95 -5.33
N PHE A 272 -7.10 17.09 -4.77
CA PHE A 272 -6.82 18.12 -3.77
C PHE A 272 -7.01 19.54 -4.32
N VAL A 273 -6.50 19.81 -5.52
CA VAL A 273 -6.69 21.12 -6.18
C VAL A 273 -8.17 21.38 -6.46
N ASP A 274 -8.90 20.36 -6.92
CA ASP A 274 -10.34 20.45 -7.19
C ASP A 274 -11.16 20.73 -5.93
N SER A 275 -10.79 20.20 -4.79
CA SER A 275 -11.44 20.51 -3.51
C SER A 275 -11.30 21.99 -3.12
N ILE A 276 -10.15 22.61 -3.40
CA ILE A 276 -9.97 24.05 -3.21
C ILE A 276 -10.79 24.86 -4.21
N ILE A 277 -10.80 24.45 -5.48
CA ILE A 277 -11.62 25.10 -6.52
C ILE A 277 -13.10 25.07 -6.14
N PHE A 278 -13.58 23.96 -5.60
CA PHE A 278 -14.94 23.81 -5.12
C PHE A 278 -15.27 24.86 -4.02
N GLU A 279 -14.40 25.00 -3.01
CA GLU A 279 -14.59 25.98 -1.94
C GLU A 279 -14.59 27.42 -2.46
N LEU A 280 -13.73 27.75 -3.44
CA LEU A 280 -13.72 29.09 -4.04
C LEU A 280 -14.97 29.37 -4.86
N LYS A 281 -15.47 28.40 -5.63
CA LYS A 281 -16.72 28.53 -6.39
C LYS A 281 -17.92 28.68 -5.46
N LYS A 282 -17.96 27.93 -4.35
CA LYS A 282 -18.99 28.10 -3.33
C LYS A 282 -19.00 29.52 -2.77
N GLN A 283 -17.86 30.09 -2.44
CA GLN A 283 -17.73 31.47 -1.96
C GLN A 283 -18.13 32.48 -3.04
N GLU A 284 -17.71 32.29 -4.29
CA GLU A 284 -18.10 33.14 -5.42
C GLU A 284 -19.62 33.22 -5.55
N THR A 285 -20.28 32.08 -5.52
CA THR A 285 -21.76 31.98 -5.65
C THR A 285 -22.46 32.70 -4.50
N LEU A 286 -22.00 32.51 -3.28
CA LEU A 286 -22.55 33.19 -2.10
C LEU A 286 -22.39 34.72 -2.19
N LEU A 287 -21.27 35.22 -2.73
CA LEU A 287 -21.03 36.65 -2.93
C LEU A 287 -21.92 37.25 -4.01
N VAL A 288 -22.11 36.55 -5.12
CA VAL A 288 -22.89 37.05 -6.28
C VAL A 288 -24.39 37.11 -5.98
N ASN A 289 -24.93 36.23 -5.16
CA ASN A 289 -26.34 36.16 -4.83
C ASN A 289 -26.87 37.33 -3.97
N GLY A 290 -26.04 38.29 -3.61
CA GLY A 290 -26.40 39.62 -3.11
C GLY A 290 -26.90 39.66 -1.65
N LYS A 291 -27.46 40.81 -1.24
CA LYS A 291 -27.99 41.10 0.10
C LYS A 291 -29.19 40.23 0.41
N ARG A 292 -28.98 39.05 0.97
CA ARG A 292 -30.02 38.11 1.34
C ARG A 292 -29.96 37.82 2.83
N ASP A 293 -31.10 37.59 3.45
CA ASP A 293 -31.18 37.08 4.81
C ASP A 293 -31.07 35.55 4.74
N TYR A 294 -29.96 35.00 5.19
CA TYR A 294 -29.68 33.56 5.20
C TYR A 294 -30.19 32.86 6.47
N ALA A 295 -31.01 33.51 7.30
CA ALA A 295 -31.51 32.90 8.54
C ALA A 295 -32.30 31.60 8.29
N LYS A 296 -33.06 31.55 7.18
CA LYS A 296 -33.82 30.37 6.80
C LYS A 296 -32.88 29.23 6.34
N GLU A 297 -31.88 29.57 5.55
CA GLU A 297 -30.88 28.63 5.05
C GLU A 297 -30.05 28.03 6.18
N ILE A 298 -29.70 28.82 7.19
CA ILE A 298 -29.00 28.33 8.40
C ILE A 298 -29.89 27.36 9.20
N GLU A 299 -31.19 27.61 9.30
CA GLU A 299 -32.09 26.69 9.99
C GLU A 299 -32.28 25.39 9.20
N GLU A 300 -32.47 25.48 7.87
CA GLU A 300 -32.49 24.30 7.00
C GLU A 300 -31.21 23.49 7.05
N LEU A 301 -30.02 24.14 7.16
CA LEU A 301 -28.75 23.45 7.33
C LEU A 301 -28.69 22.64 8.64
N LYS A 302 -29.22 23.19 9.73
CA LYS A 302 -29.28 22.47 11.01
C LYS A 302 -30.17 21.23 10.92
N GLU A 303 -31.35 21.36 10.30
CA GLU A 303 -32.25 20.22 10.08
C GLU A 303 -31.55 19.14 9.22
N ARG A 304 -30.94 19.52 8.11
CA ARG A 304 -30.23 18.58 7.22
C ARG A 304 -29.04 17.90 7.91
N LYS A 305 -28.29 18.62 8.75
CA LYS A 305 -27.23 18.02 9.57
C LYS A 305 -27.78 16.95 10.50
N GLU A 306 -28.89 17.22 11.20
CA GLU A 306 -29.52 16.24 12.07
C GLU A 306 -30.02 15.02 11.27
N ASP A 307 -30.63 15.24 10.12
CA ASP A 307 -31.09 14.16 9.24
C ASP A 307 -29.94 13.30 8.73
N ALA A 308 -28.81 13.91 8.34
CA ALA A 308 -27.61 13.20 7.91
C ALA A 308 -26.99 12.36 9.03
N LEU A 309 -26.93 12.90 10.25
CA LEU A 309 -26.45 12.15 11.42
C LEU A 309 -27.38 10.99 11.77
N GLN A 310 -28.70 11.16 11.60
CA GLN A 310 -29.66 10.07 11.77
C GLN A 310 -29.55 9.02 10.65
N ALA A 311 -29.33 9.46 9.40
CA ALA A 311 -29.08 8.56 8.28
C ALA A 311 -27.80 7.74 8.49
N LEU A 312 -26.71 8.38 8.93
CA LEU A 312 -25.46 7.71 9.27
C LEU A 312 -25.69 6.63 10.35
N LYS A 313 -26.45 6.94 11.39
CA LYS A 313 -26.80 5.95 12.42
C LYS A 313 -27.61 4.80 11.85
N ARG A 314 -28.65 5.08 11.03
CA ARG A 314 -29.45 4.03 10.37
C ARG A 314 -28.60 3.14 9.47
N ASN A 315 -27.68 3.73 8.70
CA ASN A 315 -26.78 3.00 7.83
C ASN A 315 -25.85 2.10 8.62
N ASN A 316 -25.29 2.59 9.74
CA ASN A 316 -24.48 1.78 10.64
C ASN A 316 -25.29 0.61 11.26
N ASP A 317 -26.53 0.87 11.71
CA ASP A 317 -27.40 -0.15 12.31
C ASP A 317 -27.86 -1.20 11.29
N SER A 318 -27.91 -0.86 10.00
CA SER A 318 -28.26 -1.75 8.89
C SER A 318 -27.07 -2.41 8.19
N ALA A 319 -25.85 -2.00 8.51
CA ALA A 319 -24.65 -2.64 7.99
C ALA A 319 -24.56 -4.11 8.41
N GLN A 320 -23.88 -4.92 7.61
CA GLN A 320 -23.70 -6.34 7.92
C GLN A 320 -23.13 -6.52 9.34
N PRO A 321 -23.67 -7.44 10.17
CA PRO A 321 -23.15 -7.71 11.50
C PRO A 321 -21.65 -8.04 11.49
N LEU A 322 -20.93 -7.61 12.52
CA LEU A 322 -19.48 -7.78 12.62
C LEU A 322 -19.09 -9.27 12.55
N GLU A 323 -19.86 -10.14 13.20
CA GLU A 323 -19.65 -11.58 13.20
C GLU A 323 -19.81 -12.20 11.80
N GLU A 324 -20.70 -11.67 10.98
CA GLU A 324 -20.91 -12.12 9.59
C GLU A 324 -19.75 -11.69 8.72
N SER A 325 -19.34 -10.40 8.75
CA SER A 325 -18.18 -9.93 7.99
C SER A 325 -16.88 -10.65 8.39
N ALA A 326 -16.66 -10.89 9.66
CA ALA A 326 -15.55 -11.74 10.10
C ALA A 326 -15.71 -13.18 9.60
N GLY A 327 -16.93 -13.69 9.55
CA GLY A 327 -17.27 -15.00 9.00
C GLY A 327 -16.92 -15.12 7.52
N ASP A 328 -17.19 -14.11 6.71
CA ASP A 328 -16.87 -14.07 5.29
C ASP A 328 -15.36 -14.06 5.03
N ILE A 329 -14.61 -13.29 5.80
CA ILE A 329 -13.14 -13.30 5.74
C ILE A 329 -12.60 -14.71 6.09
N LEU A 330 -13.12 -15.31 7.16
CA LEU A 330 -12.68 -16.64 7.59
C LEU A 330 -13.07 -17.74 6.59
N TYR A 331 -14.22 -17.60 5.95
CA TYR A 331 -14.67 -18.50 4.89
C TYR A 331 -13.75 -18.44 3.67
N ASP A 332 -13.35 -17.24 3.26
CA ASP A 332 -12.39 -17.04 2.17
C ASP A 332 -11.04 -17.68 2.49
N ILE A 333 -10.53 -17.48 3.72
CA ILE A 333 -9.29 -18.11 4.20
C ILE A 333 -9.40 -19.64 4.16
N GLU A 334 -10.48 -20.19 4.69
CA GLU A 334 -10.67 -21.65 4.74
C GLU A 334 -10.77 -22.26 3.34
N ASN A 335 -11.44 -21.58 2.40
CA ASN A 335 -11.52 -22.01 1.01
C ASN A 335 -10.16 -21.98 0.31
N ALA A 336 -9.35 -20.94 0.55
CA ALA A 336 -8.01 -20.86 0.01
C ALA A 336 -7.11 -21.98 0.53
N LEU A 337 -7.16 -22.29 1.82
CA LEU A 337 -6.46 -23.41 2.43
C LEU A 337 -6.91 -24.75 1.87
N LYS A 338 -8.22 -24.97 1.72
CA LYS A 338 -8.79 -26.19 1.11
C LYS A 338 -8.34 -26.34 -0.35
N GLY A 339 -8.29 -25.24 -1.10
CA GLY A 339 -7.75 -25.21 -2.46
C GLY A 339 -6.28 -25.63 -2.57
N LYS A 340 -5.49 -25.37 -1.52
CA LYS A 340 -4.07 -25.74 -1.40
C LYS A 340 -3.82 -27.05 -0.62
N ALA A 341 -4.86 -27.72 -0.13
CA ALA A 341 -4.73 -28.87 0.75
C ALA A 341 -3.81 -29.98 0.22
N THR A 342 -3.84 -30.27 -1.07
CA THR A 342 -2.95 -31.27 -1.69
C THR A 342 -1.48 -30.85 -1.65
N GLN A 343 -1.21 -29.59 -1.97
CA GLN A 343 0.13 -29.01 -1.92
C GLN A 343 0.66 -29.00 -0.48
N LEU A 344 -0.10 -28.48 0.45
CA LEU A 344 0.21 -28.47 1.90
C LEU A 344 0.47 -29.86 2.46
N THR A 345 -0.30 -30.87 1.99
CA THR A 345 -0.08 -32.29 2.35
C THR A 345 1.29 -32.77 1.87
N MET A 346 1.68 -32.43 0.63
CA MET A 346 2.97 -32.85 0.09
C MET A 346 4.14 -32.16 0.82
N THR A 347 3.98 -30.88 1.16
CA THR A 347 4.97 -30.13 1.95
C THR A 347 5.19 -30.77 3.32
N LEU A 348 4.11 -31.17 4.01
CA LEU A 348 4.21 -31.89 5.28
C LEU A 348 4.92 -33.24 5.15
N ILE A 349 4.67 -34.00 4.10
CA ILE A 349 5.29 -35.32 3.90
C ILE A 349 6.78 -35.17 3.57
N GLN A 350 7.14 -34.17 2.77
CA GLN A 350 8.53 -33.92 2.36
C GLN A 350 9.39 -33.36 3.50
N ASN A 351 8.79 -32.55 4.37
CA ASN A 351 9.46 -31.82 5.43
C ASN A 351 8.93 -32.22 6.82
N LYS A 352 8.65 -33.51 7.04
CA LYS A 352 8.02 -34.03 8.27
C LYS A 352 8.76 -33.67 9.58
N ASP A 353 10.05 -33.42 9.50
CA ASP A 353 10.92 -33.08 10.62
C ASP A 353 11.08 -31.54 10.77
N ASP A 354 10.58 -30.75 9.81
CA ASP A 354 10.62 -29.28 9.83
C ASP A 354 9.25 -28.69 9.46
N LEU A 355 8.45 -28.40 10.47
CA LEU A 355 7.11 -27.84 10.32
C LEU A 355 7.11 -26.35 9.95
N GLU A 356 8.25 -25.66 10.04
CA GLU A 356 8.33 -24.23 9.71
C GLU A 356 8.09 -23.97 8.20
N ILE A 357 8.52 -24.87 7.33
CA ILE A 357 8.25 -24.79 5.88
C ILE A 357 6.75 -24.89 5.62
N PHE A 358 6.06 -25.82 6.29
CA PHE A 358 4.60 -25.98 6.18
C PHE A 358 3.87 -24.73 6.70
N LYS A 359 4.29 -24.20 7.84
CA LYS A 359 3.78 -22.97 8.44
C LYS A 359 3.94 -21.78 7.48
N ALA A 360 5.13 -21.60 6.91
CA ALA A 360 5.40 -20.54 5.94
C ALA A 360 4.48 -20.63 4.71
N GLU A 361 4.24 -21.85 4.19
CA GLU A 361 3.36 -22.06 3.05
C GLU A 361 1.89 -21.81 3.39
N MET A 362 1.42 -22.19 4.58
CA MET A 362 0.09 -21.82 5.06
C MET A 362 -0.05 -20.30 5.16
N LEU A 363 0.93 -19.62 5.77
CA LEU A 363 0.93 -18.18 5.94
C LEU A 363 0.90 -17.45 4.60
N SER A 364 1.68 -17.89 3.61
CA SER A 364 1.67 -17.33 2.26
C SER A 364 0.32 -17.49 1.53
N THR A 365 -0.48 -18.47 1.96
CA THR A 365 -1.84 -18.69 1.45
C THR A 365 -2.85 -17.80 2.17
N ILE A 366 -2.75 -17.68 3.49
CA ILE A 366 -3.70 -16.94 4.34
C ILE A 366 -3.58 -15.43 4.16
N ARG A 367 -2.36 -14.88 4.19
CA ARG A 367 -2.12 -13.44 4.23
C ARG A 367 -2.78 -12.66 3.09
N PRO A 368 -2.57 -13.00 1.81
CA PRO A 368 -3.17 -12.22 0.74
C PRO A 368 -4.70 -12.30 0.76
N VAL A 369 -5.26 -13.45 1.12
CA VAL A 369 -6.71 -13.62 1.23
C VAL A 369 -7.26 -12.79 2.38
N LEU A 370 -6.65 -12.88 3.56
CA LEU A 370 -7.01 -12.07 4.71
C LEU A 370 -6.99 -10.57 4.38
N ILE A 371 -5.90 -10.09 3.77
CA ILE A 371 -5.74 -8.66 3.44
C ILE A 371 -6.78 -8.21 2.42
N ASN A 372 -7.00 -9.01 1.36
CA ASN A 372 -7.96 -8.64 0.32
C ASN A 372 -9.40 -8.68 0.83
N SER A 373 -9.78 -9.73 1.57
CA SER A 373 -11.13 -9.84 2.14
C SER A 373 -11.36 -8.77 3.21
N TYR A 374 -10.36 -8.48 4.05
CA TYR A 374 -10.43 -7.40 5.03
C TYR A 374 -10.60 -6.02 4.35
N LYS A 375 -9.82 -5.72 3.31
CA LYS A 375 -9.96 -4.47 2.54
C LYS A 375 -11.34 -4.36 1.92
N ARG A 376 -11.87 -5.43 1.34
CA ARG A 376 -13.23 -5.46 0.78
C ARG A 376 -14.27 -5.11 1.84
N GLU A 377 -14.26 -5.80 2.97
CA GLU A 377 -15.23 -5.59 4.06
C GLU A 377 -15.19 -4.16 4.62
N ILE A 378 -13.99 -3.61 4.80
CA ILE A 378 -13.84 -2.23 5.29
C ILE A 378 -14.23 -1.22 4.22
N SER A 379 -13.89 -1.45 2.94
CA SER A 379 -14.29 -0.56 1.85
C SER A 379 -15.82 -0.53 1.68
N GLU A 380 -16.46 -1.69 1.69
CA GLU A 380 -17.93 -1.78 1.60
C GLU A 380 -18.61 -1.07 2.76
N TYR A 381 -18.11 -1.25 3.98
CA TYR A 381 -18.63 -0.52 5.15
C TYR A 381 -18.42 0.99 5.01
N HIS A 382 -17.25 1.41 4.59
CA HIS A 382 -16.92 2.83 4.38
C HIS A 382 -17.83 3.46 3.31
N ASP A 383 -18.04 2.78 2.19
CA ASP A 383 -18.92 3.27 1.11
C ASP A 383 -20.35 3.47 1.58
N ILE A 384 -20.87 2.56 2.43
CA ILE A 384 -22.20 2.70 3.03
C ILE A 384 -22.27 3.93 3.94
N MET A 385 -21.23 4.17 4.74
CA MET A 385 -21.19 5.33 5.65
C MET A 385 -20.98 6.64 4.88
N ASP A 386 -20.12 6.63 3.86
CA ASP A 386 -19.79 7.81 3.05
C ASP A 386 -20.99 8.33 2.23
N ASN A 387 -21.92 7.45 1.87
CA ASN A 387 -23.18 7.88 1.23
C ASN A 387 -23.93 8.92 2.07
N SER A 388 -23.91 8.79 3.41
CA SER A 388 -24.55 9.77 4.30
C SER A 388 -23.88 11.15 4.23
N LEU A 389 -22.58 11.20 4.04
CA LEU A 389 -21.83 12.44 3.86
C LEU A 389 -22.06 13.04 2.47
N ARG A 390 -22.09 12.22 1.43
CA ARG A 390 -22.39 12.65 0.04
C ARG A 390 -23.77 13.25 -0.05
N ASP A 391 -24.79 12.55 0.46
CA ASP A 391 -26.16 13.03 0.47
C ASP A 391 -26.27 14.37 1.21
N PHE A 392 -25.60 14.48 2.38
CA PHE A 392 -25.58 15.72 3.14
C PHE A 392 -24.92 16.87 2.37
N THR A 393 -23.78 16.65 1.74
CA THR A 393 -23.08 17.70 0.97
C THR A 393 -23.88 18.12 -0.27
N PHE A 394 -24.52 17.17 -0.94
CA PHE A 394 -25.43 17.45 -2.05
C PHE A 394 -26.65 18.27 -1.58
N ASP A 395 -27.24 17.88 -0.46
CA ASP A 395 -28.38 18.57 0.13
C ASP A 395 -28.06 20.01 0.56
N ILE A 396 -26.88 20.24 1.14
CA ILE A 396 -26.43 21.60 1.49
C ILE A 396 -26.36 22.49 0.25
N SER A 397 -25.94 21.96 -0.89
CA SER A 397 -25.88 22.72 -2.13
C SER A 397 -27.27 23.18 -2.62
N GLY A 398 -28.30 22.38 -2.38
CA GLY A 398 -29.69 22.72 -2.69
C GLY A 398 -30.34 23.77 -1.76
N VAL A 399 -29.66 24.15 -0.65
CA VAL A 399 -30.11 25.25 0.22
C VAL A 399 -29.90 26.62 -0.45
N LEU A 400 -28.96 26.72 -1.38
CA LEU A 400 -28.67 27.96 -2.09
C LEU A 400 -29.68 28.12 -3.25
N PRO A 401 -30.47 29.20 -3.27
CA PRO A 401 -31.46 29.40 -4.32
C PRO A 401 -30.82 29.81 -5.63
N ASP A 402 -31.38 29.31 -6.68
CA ASP A 402 -31.03 29.44 -8.09
C ASP A 402 -29.98 28.45 -8.60
N ASN A 403 -30.28 27.89 -9.76
CA ASN A 403 -29.53 26.90 -10.54
C ASN A 403 -28.09 27.30 -10.90
N SER A 404 -27.52 28.29 -10.21
CA SER A 404 -26.18 28.82 -10.41
C SER A 404 -25.07 27.85 -9.91
N LEU A 405 -25.44 26.85 -9.13
CA LEU A 405 -24.53 25.78 -8.69
C LEU A 405 -24.71 24.48 -9.50
N ASP A 406 -25.78 24.38 -10.33
CA ASP A 406 -25.98 23.18 -11.17
C ASP A 406 -24.73 22.91 -12.02
N ASP A 407 -24.10 23.95 -12.60
CA ASP A 407 -22.85 23.82 -13.36
C ASP A 407 -21.63 23.38 -12.48
N VAL A 408 -21.69 23.63 -11.17
CA VAL A 408 -20.63 23.26 -10.22
C VAL A 408 -20.87 21.86 -9.66
N PHE A 409 -22.16 21.50 -9.47
CA PHE A 409 -22.57 20.23 -8.89
C PHE A 409 -22.92 19.17 -9.94
N ASP A 410 -23.28 19.55 -11.19
CA ASP A 410 -23.39 18.61 -12.32
C ASP A 410 -22.01 18.05 -12.76
N ASN A 411 -20.91 18.61 -12.28
CA ASN A 411 -19.60 18.05 -12.50
C ASN A 411 -19.30 16.99 -11.42
N GLU A 412 -19.65 15.74 -11.72
CA GLU A 412 -19.45 14.56 -10.90
C GLU A 412 -17.97 14.41 -10.45
N GLU A 413 -17.01 14.93 -11.24
CA GLU A 413 -15.60 14.96 -10.89
C GLU A 413 -15.30 15.94 -9.73
N LEU A 414 -15.94 17.11 -9.70
CA LEU A 414 -15.75 18.10 -8.63
C LEU A 414 -16.42 17.68 -7.32
N GLN A 415 -17.59 17.03 -7.39
CA GLN A 415 -18.25 16.46 -6.22
C GLN A 415 -17.41 15.32 -5.61
N ASN A 416 -16.95 14.42 -6.46
CA ASN A 416 -16.05 13.35 -6.02
C ASN A 416 -14.75 13.90 -5.47
N ALA A 417 -14.22 15.01 -5.98
CA ALA A 417 -12.99 15.62 -5.51
C ALA A 417 -13.07 16.10 -4.05
N ALA A 418 -14.13 16.80 -3.69
CA ALA A 418 -14.31 17.29 -2.31
C ALA A 418 -14.39 16.14 -1.29
N HIS A 419 -14.91 14.97 -1.70
CA HIS A 419 -15.07 13.78 -0.85
C HIS A 419 -13.87 12.83 -0.90
N THR A 420 -13.26 12.68 -2.08
CA THR A 420 -12.28 11.62 -2.35
C THR A 420 -10.90 11.91 -1.75
N VAL A 421 -10.47 13.18 -1.59
CA VAL A 421 -9.11 13.47 -1.10
C VAL A 421 -8.90 12.91 0.29
N LEU A 422 -9.84 13.12 1.20
CA LEU A 422 -9.67 12.68 2.57
C LEU A 422 -9.96 11.17 2.70
N SER A 423 -10.99 10.64 2.02
CA SER A 423 -11.28 9.21 2.01
C SER A 423 -10.17 8.40 1.35
N THR A 424 -9.55 8.90 0.29
CA THR A 424 -8.44 8.20 -0.37
C THR A 424 -7.14 8.28 0.44
N VAL A 425 -6.89 9.39 1.13
CA VAL A 425 -5.73 9.49 2.06
C VAL A 425 -5.91 8.57 3.27
N LEU A 426 -7.15 8.36 3.71
CA LEU A 426 -7.47 7.49 4.86
C LEU A 426 -7.80 6.04 4.45
N ALA A 427 -8.25 5.79 3.21
CA ALA A 427 -8.57 4.44 2.69
C ALA A 427 -7.36 3.53 2.47
N PHE A 428 -6.14 4.03 2.67
CA PHE A 428 -5.01 3.16 2.89
C PHE A 428 -5.00 2.67 4.34
N PHE A 429 -6.08 1.98 4.71
CA PHE A 429 -6.11 1.23 5.96
C PHE A 429 -4.92 0.27 5.96
N GLU A 430 -3.93 0.59 6.75
CA GLU A 430 -2.87 -0.35 7.05
C GLU A 430 -3.55 -1.55 7.70
N VAL A 431 -3.49 -2.71 7.04
CA VAL A 431 -3.88 -3.96 7.70
C VAL A 431 -3.00 -4.03 8.95
N PRO A 432 -3.59 -4.05 10.14
CA PRO A 432 -2.81 -3.99 11.36
C PRO A 432 -1.74 -5.09 11.34
N PRO A 433 -0.48 -4.77 11.67
CA PRO A 433 0.62 -5.76 11.75
C PRO A 433 0.26 -6.96 12.60
N ILE A 434 -0.54 -6.75 13.64
CA ILE A 434 -1.08 -7.77 14.55
C ILE A 434 -1.73 -8.95 13.81
N LEU A 435 -2.45 -8.73 12.71
CA LEU A 435 -3.07 -9.84 11.97
C LEU A 435 -2.04 -10.73 11.25
N ALA A 436 -0.89 -10.19 10.88
CA ALA A 436 0.18 -10.97 10.26
C ALA A 436 0.95 -11.80 11.29
N ASP A 437 1.16 -11.27 12.50
CA ASP A 437 1.96 -11.90 13.57
C ASP A 437 1.17 -12.98 14.34
N LEU A 438 -0.13 -12.78 14.53
CA LEU A 438 -0.99 -13.70 15.29
C LEU A 438 -1.15 -15.10 14.67
N ILE A 439 -1.05 -15.18 13.34
CA ILE A 439 -1.20 -16.44 12.61
C ILE A 439 -0.02 -17.37 12.92
N ALA A 440 1.15 -16.81 13.16
CA ALA A 440 2.39 -17.56 13.26
C ALA A 440 2.46 -18.43 14.51
N ASP A 441 2.15 -17.90 15.68
CA ASP A 441 2.40 -18.54 16.97
C ASP A 441 1.38 -19.63 17.37
N LYS A 442 0.14 -19.50 16.93
CA LYS A 442 -0.96 -20.35 17.42
C LYS A 442 -1.26 -21.59 16.55
N LEU A 443 -0.60 -21.70 15.39
CA LEU A 443 -1.03 -22.58 14.29
C LEU A 443 -0.72 -24.07 14.44
N ILE A 444 0.21 -24.50 15.31
CA ILE A 444 0.84 -25.84 15.18
C ILE A 444 0.70 -26.76 16.41
N GLY A 445 -0.05 -26.39 17.43
CA GLY A 445 -0.05 -27.13 18.71
C GLY A 445 -0.31 -28.65 18.66
N HIS A 446 -1.11 -29.15 17.73
CA HIS A 446 -1.52 -30.56 17.68
C HIS A 446 -1.03 -31.35 16.45
N LEU A 447 -0.38 -30.69 15.50
CA LEU A 447 0.07 -31.32 14.25
C LEU A 447 1.16 -32.39 14.45
N PRO A 448 2.17 -32.21 15.34
CA PRO A 448 3.25 -33.19 15.52
C PRO A 448 2.80 -34.55 15.99
N ASP A 449 1.81 -34.62 16.86
CA ASP A 449 1.32 -35.92 17.40
C ASP A 449 0.45 -36.67 16.41
N PHE A 450 -0.34 -35.93 15.60
CA PHE A 450 -1.09 -36.52 14.50
C PHE A 450 -0.16 -37.12 13.43
N LEU A 451 0.89 -36.38 13.03
CA LEU A 451 1.84 -36.87 12.03
C LEU A 451 2.54 -38.16 12.45
N LYS A 452 2.93 -38.30 13.74
CA LYS A 452 3.48 -39.54 14.28
C LYS A 452 2.55 -40.73 14.13
N SER A 453 1.23 -40.53 14.25
CA SER A 453 0.23 -41.57 14.15
C SER A 453 0.00 -42.10 12.75
N VAL A 454 0.29 -41.29 11.73
CA VAL A 454 0.02 -41.58 10.31
C VAL A 454 1.22 -42.14 9.57
N PHE A 455 2.45 -41.75 9.96
CA PHE A 455 3.71 -42.19 9.32
C PHE A 455 4.09 -43.67 9.62
N GLY A 456 3.29 -44.61 9.22
CA GLY A 456 3.54 -46.05 9.32
C GLY A 456 2.70 -46.85 8.31
N LYS A 457 1.86 -46.11 7.55
CA LYS A 457 0.90 -46.66 6.61
C LYS A 457 1.39 -46.58 5.14
N GLY A 458 0.66 -47.14 4.21
CA GLY A 458 0.99 -47.05 2.78
C GLY A 458 0.95 -45.59 2.26
N LYS A 459 1.83 -45.24 1.30
CA LYS A 459 2.05 -43.89 0.82
C LYS A 459 0.75 -43.13 0.42
N ASN A 460 -0.14 -43.78 -0.33
CA ASN A 460 -1.39 -43.16 -0.78
C ASN A 460 -2.41 -42.97 0.37
N GLU A 461 -2.40 -43.87 1.34
CA GLU A 461 -3.24 -43.81 2.53
C GLU A 461 -2.80 -42.66 3.44
N VAL A 462 -1.49 -42.50 3.63
CA VAL A 462 -0.89 -41.36 4.35
C VAL A 462 -1.29 -40.02 3.74
N ILE A 463 -1.19 -39.87 2.41
CA ILE A 463 -1.58 -38.64 1.69
C ILE A 463 -3.06 -38.32 1.93
N SER A 464 -3.93 -39.32 1.79
CA SER A 464 -5.38 -39.15 1.96
C SER A 464 -5.75 -38.77 3.39
N GLU A 465 -5.16 -39.42 4.39
CA GLU A 465 -5.42 -39.14 5.82
C GLU A 465 -4.93 -37.75 6.22
N ILE A 466 -3.71 -37.36 5.85
CA ILE A 466 -3.19 -36.02 6.16
C ILE A 466 -4.07 -34.95 5.53
N ARG A 467 -4.41 -35.08 4.23
CA ARG A 467 -5.28 -34.14 3.55
C ARG A 467 -6.65 -34.03 4.24
N THR A 468 -7.26 -35.15 4.61
CA THR A 468 -8.55 -35.18 5.28
C THR A 468 -8.46 -34.50 6.65
N ASN A 469 -7.39 -34.76 7.41
CA ASN A 469 -7.18 -34.12 8.71
C ASN A 469 -6.95 -32.60 8.60
N LEU A 470 -6.15 -32.16 7.61
CA LEU A 470 -5.97 -30.74 7.33
C LEU A 470 -7.31 -30.04 7.09
N CYS A 471 -8.14 -30.58 6.19
CA CYS A 471 -9.43 -29.99 5.84
C CYS A 471 -10.48 -30.07 6.97
N ALA A 472 -10.50 -31.16 7.73
CA ALA A 472 -11.53 -31.39 8.72
C ALA A 472 -11.22 -30.80 10.12
N ASN A 473 -9.94 -30.69 10.46
CA ASN A 473 -9.53 -30.30 11.81
C ASN A 473 -8.61 -29.07 11.82
N VAL A 474 -7.53 -29.07 11.02
CA VAL A 474 -6.50 -28.03 11.12
C VAL A 474 -7.03 -26.67 10.58
N PHE A 475 -7.60 -26.65 9.37
CA PHE A 475 -8.07 -25.40 8.77
C PHE A 475 -9.22 -24.74 9.58
N PRO A 476 -10.25 -25.48 10.04
CA PRO A 476 -11.25 -24.91 10.94
C PRO A 476 -10.66 -24.41 12.27
N GLN A 477 -9.65 -25.07 12.81
CA GLN A 477 -9.00 -24.61 14.04
C GLN A 477 -8.24 -23.29 13.82
N VAL A 478 -7.57 -23.15 12.69
CA VAL A 478 -6.90 -21.90 12.28
C VAL A 478 -7.90 -20.76 12.19
N THR A 479 -8.99 -20.93 11.45
CA THR A 479 -10.02 -19.89 11.30
C THR A 479 -10.68 -19.54 12.63
N ASN A 480 -10.97 -20.52 13.48
CA ASN A 480 -11.50 -20.27 14.82
C ASN A 480 -10.54 -19.48 15.73
N THR A 481 -9.23 -19.70 15.57
CA THR A 481 -8.22 -18.96 16.33
C THR A 481 -8.11 -17.51 15.86
N LEU A 482 -8.30 -17.26 14.55
CA LEU A 482 -8.25 -15.92 13.97
C LEU A 482 -9.52 -15.08 14.24
N ARG A 483 -10.66 -15.72 14.44
CA ARG A 483 -11.97 -15.06 14.57
C ARG A 483 -11.97 -13.89 15.55
N PRO A 484 -11.60 -14.04 16.84
CA PRO A 484 -11.71 -12.96 17.81
C PRO A 484 -10.84 -11.74 17.45
N GLU A 485 -9.71 -11.98 16.79
CA GLU A 485 -8.80 -10.89 16.41
C GLU A 485 -9.31 -10.16 15.16
N ILE A 486 -9.87 -10.88 14.19
CA ILE A 486 -10.51 -10.28 13.02
C ILE A 486 -11.71 -9.44 13.45
N GLU A 487 -12.58 -9.96 14.31
CA GLU A 487 -13.73 -9.25 14.86
C GLU A 487 -13.30 -7.98 15.61
N LYS A 488 -12.26 -8.08 16.44
CA LYS A 488 -11.72 -6.92 17.17
C LYS A 488 -11.23 -5.83 16.21
N VAL A 489 -10.38 -6.20 15.25
CA VAL A 489 -9.77 -5.25 14.32
C VAL A 489 -10.83 -4.62 13.39
N LEU A 490 -11.78 -5.41 12.87
CA LEU A 490 -12.89 -4.88 12.08
C LEU A 490 -13.75 -3.91 12.92
N GLY A 491 -14.04 -4.26 14.18
CA GLY A 491 -14.81 -3.42 15.09
C GLY A 491 -14.15 -2.08 15.34
N GLU A 492 -12.85 -2.08 15.64
CA GLU A 492 -12.06 -0.86 15.86
C GLU A 492 -12.05 0.02 14.61
N GLN A 493 -11.89 -0.56 13.43
CA GLN A 493 -11.86 0.19 12.16
C GLN A 493 -13.23 0.75 11.77
N ARG A 494 -14.30 -0.03 11.94
CA ARG A 494 -15.67 0.44 11.71
C ARG A 494 -16.04 1.60 12.63
N GLN A 495 -15.66 1.50 13.91
CA GLN A 495 -15.88 2.58 14.87
C GLN A 495 -15.12 3.84 14.48
N ALA A 496 -13.86 3.70 14.07
CA ALA A 496 -13.05 4.83 13.60
C ALA A 496 -13.66 5.49 12.37
N ALA A 497 -14.10 4.71 11.36
CA ALA A 497 -14.75 5.20 10.17
C ALA A 497 -16.07 5.94 10.49
N LEU A 498 -16.88 5.39 11.39
CA LEU A 498 -18.13 6.00 11.81
C LEU A 498 -17.92 7.37 12.48
N GLU A 499 -16.99 7.44 13.43
CA GLU A 499 -16.70 8.72 14.13
C GLU A 499 -16.07 9.75 13.18
N GLU A 500 -15.26 9.31 12.25
CA GLU A 500 -14.66 10.17 11.23
C GLU A 500 -15.73 10.80 10.33
N ILE A 501 -16.63 9.99 9.74
CA ILE A 501 -17.70 10.50 8.86
C ILE A 501 -18.65 11.40 9.63
N LYS A 502 -18.98 11.04 10.87
CA LYS A 502 -19.78 11.88 11.76
C LYS A 502 -19.12 13.24 11.99
N GLN A 503 -17.82 13.26 12.28
CA GLN A 503 -17.10 14.51 12.49
C GLN A 503 -17.06 15.34 11.20
N ARG A 504 -16.89 14.71 10.02
CA ARG A 504 -16.94 15.42 8.74
C ARG A 504 -18.28 16.07 8.46
N ILE A 505 -19.41 15.40 8.75
CA ILE A 505 -20.75 16.00 8.62
C ILE A 505 -20.85 17.27 9.49
N ILE A 506 -20.31 17.21 10.71
CA ILE A 506 -20.30 18.34 11.63
C ILE A 506 -19.40 19.47 11.10
N ASP A 507 -18.22 19.13 10.62
CA ASP A 507 -17.23 20.11 10.14
C ASP A 507 -17.71 20.78 8.84
N GLU A 508 -18.32 20.02 7.91
CA GLU A 508 -18.90 20.61 6.68
C GLU A 508 -20.07 21.55 6.98
N ALA A 509 -20.93 21.18 7.93
CA ALA A 509 -21.99 22.08 8.39
C ALA A 509 -21.40 23.35 8.99
N GLN A 510 -20.34 23.26 9.78
CA GLN A 510 -19.68 24.40 10.40
C GLN A 510 -18.99 25.29 9.35
N LYS A 511 -18.28 24.70 8.39
CA LYS A 511 -17.64 25.45 7.29
C LYS A 511 -18.67 26.23 6.48
N PHE A 512 -19.87 25.66 6.26
CA PHE A 512 -20.93 26.32 5.54
C PHE A 512 -21.52 27.48 6.34
N ASP A 513 -21.80 27.28 7.63
CA ASP A 513 -22.29 28.34 8.54
C ASP A 513 -21.29 29.50 8.67
N ASP A 514 -20.00 29.16 8.84
CA ASP A 514 -18.90 30.13 8.88
C ASP A 514 -18.79 30.92 7.57
N SER A 515 -18.96 30.24 6.42
CA SER A 515 -18.94 30.87 5.09
C SER A 515 -20.10 31.84 4.90
N ILE A 516 -21.31 31.48 5.30
CA ILE A 516 -22.47 32.37 5.29
C ILE A 516 -22.22 33.58 6.20
N SER A 517 -21.73 33.34 7.41
CA SER A 517 -21.45 34.40 8.40
C SER A 517 -20.39 35.39 7.92
N ALA A 518 -19.31 34.88 7.25
CA ALA A 518 -18.30 35.73 6.65
C ALA A 518 -18.87 36.60 5.54
N ILE A 519 -19.69 36.03 4.66
CA ILE A 519 -20.29 36.74 3.53
C ILE A 519 -21.33 37.76 4.00
N GLN A 520 -22.13 37.49 5.02
CA GLN A 520 -23.04 38.46 5.59
C GLN A 520 -22.32 39.73 6.11
N LYS A 521 -21.11 39.56 6.65
CA LYS A 521 -20.25 40.70 7.02
C LYS A 521 -19.76 41.45 5.78
N GLU A 522 -19.38 40.75 4.75
CA GLU A 522 -18.89 41.34 3.50
C GLU A 522 -20.01 41.99 2.65
N GLN A 523 -21.26 41.55 2.77
CA GLN A 523 -22.42 42.20 2.14
C GLN A 523 -22.69 43.63 2.61
N SER A 524 -22.09 44.05 3.73
CA SER A 524 -22.06 45.46 4.13
C SER A 524 -21.08 46.31 3.30
N ASP A 525 -20.23 45.68 2.49
CA ASP A 525 -19.26 46.34 1.62
C ASP A 525 -19.95 46.99 0.41
N SER A 526 -19.26 47.91 -0.25
CA SER A 526 -19.77 48.51 -1.50
C SER A 526 -19.77 47.52 -2.65
N GLU A 527 -20.68 47.71 -3.65
CA GLU A 527 -20.74 46.86 -4.85
C GLU A 527 -19.39 46.71 -5.58
N ASP A 528 -18.54 47.77 -5.55
CA ASP A 528 -17.22 47.73 -6.15
C ASP A 528 -16.26 46.78 -5.42
N VAL A 529 -16.37 46.67 -4.10
CA VAL A 529 -15.55 45.73 -3.29
C VAL A 529 -16.00 44.29 -3.57
N ILE A 530 -17.31 44.04 -3.61
CA ILE A 530 -17.86 42.71 -3.95
C ILE A 530 -17.40 42.27 -5.35
N ARG A 531 -17.47 43.18 -6.33
CA ARG A 531 -17.02 42.89 -7.70
C ARG A 531 -15.53 42.55 -7.74
N THR A 532 -14.70 43.29 -7.00
CA THR A 532 -13.25 43.06 -6.93
C THR A 532 -12.94 41.70 -6.30
N LYS A 533 -13.65 41.32 -5.22
CA LYS A 533 -13.50 40.01 -4.59
C LYS A 533 -13.92 38.87 -5.50
N THR A 534 -15.06 39.01 -6.20
CA THR A 534 -15.52 38.01 -7.19
C THR A 534 -14.48 37.81 -8.29
N GLU A 535 -13.90 38.89 -8.80
CA GLU A 535 -12.85 38.81 -9.82
C GLU A 535 -11.58 38.12 -9.29
N LEU A 536 -11.20 38.37 -8.05
CA LEU A 536 -10.07 37.68 -7.40
C LEU A 536 -10.35 36.17 -7.29
N LEU A 537 -11.55 35.77 -6.86
CA LEU A 537 -11.93 34.34 -6.78
C LEU A 537 -11.84 33.66 -8.15
N LYS A 538 -12.35 34.29 -9.23
CA LYS A 538 -12.26 33.78 -10.59
C LYS A 538 -10.80 33.58 -11.03
N GLN A 539 -9.96 34.57 -10.82
CA GLN A 539 -8.54 34.47 -11.13
C GLN A 539 -7.83 33.37 -10.35
N SER A 540 -8.20 33.16 -9.09
CA SER A 540 -7.68 32.09 -8.25
C SER A 540 -8.12 30.72 -8.72
N ILE A 541 -9.38 30.55 -9.15
CA ILE A 541 -9.89 29.32 -9.77
C ILE A 541 -9.13 29.01 -11.07
N GLU A 542 -8.90 30.01 -11.93
CA GLU A 542 -8.12 29.83 -13.17
C GLU A 542 -6.68 29.41 -12.87
N LYS A 543 -6.02 30.06 -11.91
CA LYS A 543 -4.64 29.69 -11.49
C LYS A 543 -4.60 28.27 -10.96
N LEU A 544 -5.52 27.89 -10.08
CA LEU A 544 -5.60 26.52 -9.54
C LEU A 544 -5.85 25.50 -10.65
N SER A 545 -6.74 25.79 -11.58
CA SER A 545 -7.02 24.91 -12.73
C SER A 545 -5.77 24.70 -13.59
N SER A 546 -4.89 25.70 -13.69
CA SER A 546 -3.61 25.56 -14.40
C SER A 546 -2.55 24.73 -13.67
N LEU A 547 -2.73 24.43 -12.38
CA LEU A 547 -1.83 23.56 -11.61
C LEU A 547 -2.14 22.07 -11.81
N LYS A 548 -3.30 21.73 -12.37
CA LYS A 548 -3.68 20.35 -12.65
C LYS A 548 -2.83 19.75 -13.77
N ASN A 549 -2.43 18.49 -13.62
CA ASN A 549 -1.61 17.73 -14.58
C ASN A 549 -2.46 16.89 -15.54
#